data_0d6ac34777fd742894576daa0b77f2ba
#
_entry.id   0d6ac34777fd742894576daa0b77f2ba
#
_cell.length_a   1.000
_cell.length_b   1.000
_cell.length_c   1.000
_cell.angle_alpha   90.00
_cell.angle_beta   90.00
_cell.angle_gamma   90.00
#
_symmetry.space_group_name_H-M   'P 1'
#
loop_
_entity.id
_entity.type
_entity.pdbx_description
1 polymer ?
#
loop_
_entity_poly.entity_id
_entity_poly.type
_entity_poly.pdbx_seq_one_letter_code
_entity_poly.pdbx_strand_id
1 'polypeptide(L)'
;MSCACAFANNLNFLRDTPISYMKPADRQALNRAAQHALDTQKDGQGVPWNNEGTGNPVHIEGTVTPRDTTQSGGETCRSVTLVAVAKGQTQSWTPVACKKASGEWRIKKR
;
A
#
# COMPACT_ATOMS: atom_id res chain seq x y z
N MET A 1 30.59 -11.05 -10.40
CA MET A 1 30.54 -9.76 -11.10
C MET A 1 29.18 -9.49 -11.71
N SER A 2 28.64 -10.45 -12.44
CA SER A 2 27.30 -10.26 -13.02
C SER A 2 26.23 -10.03 -11.96
N CYS A 3 26.42 -10.58 -10.75
CA CYS A 3 25.44 -10.39 -9.68
C CYS A 3 25.30 -8.91 -9.30
N ALA A 4 26.40 -8.18 -9.24
CA ALA A 4 26.35 -6.77 -8.91
C ALA A 4 25.60 -6.01 -10.02
N CYS A 5 25.81 -6.36 -11.27
CA CYS A 5 25.11 -5.74 -12.37
C CYS A 5 23.62 -6.03 -12.30
N ALA A 6 23.26 -7.26 -11.92
CA ALA A 6 21.87 -7.64 -11.80
C ALA A 6 21.17 -6.82 -10.71
N PHE A 7 21.85 -6.57 -9.58
CA PHE A 7 21.30 -5.71 -8.54
C PHE A 7 21.08 -4.30 -9.03
N ALA A 8 22.04 -3.76 -9.76
CA ALA A 8 21.88 -2.41 -10.29
C ALA A 8 20.67 -2.33 -11.22
N ASN A 9 20.49 -3.35 -12.07
CA ASN A 9 19.34 -3.40 -12.96
C ASN A 9 18.04 -3.50 -12.19
N ASN A 10 18.03 -4.28 -11.11
CA ASN A 10 16.84 -4.41 -10.28
C ASN A 10 16.48 -3.09 -9.62
N LEU A 11 17.49 -2.33 -9.18
CA LEU A 11 17.24 -1.02 -8.60
C LEU A 11 16.66 -0.06 -9.62
N ASN A 12 17.16 -0.11 -10.85
CA ASN A 12 16.62 0.72 -11.93
C ASN A 12 15.19 0.33 -12.23
N PHE A 13 14.90 -0.96 -12.23
CA PHE A 13 13.53 -1.43 -12.42
C PHE A 13 12.61 -0.86 -11.35
N LEU A 14 13.05 -0.86 -10.10
CA LEU A 14 12.25 -0.33 -8.99
C LEU A 14 11.98 1.17 -9.12
N ARG A 15 12.89 1.90 -9.77
CA ARG A 15 12.68 3.33 -10.00
C ARG A 15 11.52 3.61 -10.95
N ASP A 16 11.19 2.65 -11.79
CA ASP A 16 10.14 2.81 -12.80
C ASP A 16 8.84 2.16 -12.37
N THR A 17 8.66 1.91 -11.09
CA THR A 17 7.43 1.32 -10.56
C THR A 17 6.57 2.39 -9.90
N PRO A 18 5.27 2.14 -9.74
CA PRO A 18 4.39 3.13 -9.12
C PRO A 18 4.89 3.67 -7.79
N ILE A 19 5.48 2.82 -6.94
CA ILE A 19 5.96 3.29 -5.65
C ILE A 19 7.10 4.30 -5.79
N SER A 20 7.90 4.17 -6.84
CA SER A 20 9.03 5.09 -7.04
C SER A 20 8.57 6.50 -7.43
N TYR A 21 7.35 6.63 -7.93
CA TYR A 21 6.78 7.94 -8.27
C TYR A 21 6.08 8.60 -7.08
N MET A 22 5.91 7.89 -5.97
CA MET A 22 5.21 8.42 -4.82
C MET A 22 6.07 9.38 -4.02
N LYS A 23 5.48 10.52 -3.69
CA LYS A 23 6.06 11.50 -2.78
C LYS A 23 5.41 11.32 -1.41
N PRO A 24 5.94 11.96 -0.36
CA PRO A 24 5.35 11.80 0.98
C PRO A 24 3.85 12.07 1.04
N ALA A 25 3.37 13.09 0.32
CA ALA A 25 1.92 13.39 0.31
C ALA A 25 1.11 12.27 -0.34
N ASP A 26 1.68 11.59 -1.35
CA ASP A 26 1.01 10.47 -1.99
C ASP A 26 0.91 9.28 -1.03
N ARG A 27 1.97 9.02 -0.27
CA ARG A 27 1.96 7.95 0.72
C ARG A 27 0.96 8.24 1.82
N GLN A 28 0.81 9.50 2.21
CA GLN A 28 -0.20 9.88 3.19
C GLN A 28 -1.60 9.66 2.65
N ALA A 29 -1.83 9.94 1.37
CA ALA A 29 -3.13 9.70 0.75
C ALA A 29 -3.44 8.21 0.73
N LEU A 30 -2.47 7.38 0.37
CA LEU A 30 -2.65 5.93 0.38
C LEU A 30 -2.89 5.43 1.80
N ASN A 31 -2.16 5.94 2.78
CA ASN A 31 -2.34 5.54 4.17
C ASN A 31 -3.74 5.89 4.66
N ARG A 32 -4.25 7.08 4.33
CA ARG A 32 -5.61 7.44 4.72
C ARG A 32 -6.64 6.50 4.10
N ALA A 33 -6.46 6.16 2.83
CA ALA A 33 -7.34 5.22 2.16
C ALA A 33 -7.29 3.84 2.82
N ALA A 34 -6.09 3.39 3.18
CA ALA A 34 -5.90 2.11 3.83
C ALA A 34 -6.54 2.10 5.22
N GLN A 35 -6.35 3.15 6.01
CA GLN A 35 -6.97 3.24 7.34
C GLN A 35 -8.48 3.18 7.23
N HIS A 36 -9.04 3.92 6.29
CA HIS A 36 -10.49 3.94 6.08
C HIS A 36 -11.01 2.56 5.68
N ALA A 37 -10.34 1.92 4.73
CA ALA A 37 -10.76 0.60 4.27
C ALA A 37 -10.67 -0.45 5.37
N LEU A 38 -9.58 -0.42 6.16
CA LEU A 38 -9.41 -1.35 7.27
C LEU A 38 -10.48 -1.16 8.33
N ASP A 39 -10.96 0.07 8.53
CA ASP A 39 -11.99 0.35 9.51
C ASP A 39 -13.41 0.02 9.02
N THR A 40 -13.67 0.10 7.72
CA THR A 40 -15.05 0.09 7.23
C THR A 40 -15.39 -1.03 6.26
N GLN A 41 -14.41 -1.60 5.56
CA GLN A 41 -14.71 -2.57 4.51
C GLN A 41 -14.66 -3.99 5.01
N LYS A 42 -15.52 -4.82 4.45
CA LYS A 42 -15.50 -6.26 4.71
C LYS A 42 -14.36 -6.89 3.93
N ASP A 43 -13.93 -8.06 4.39
CA ASP A 43 -12.89 -8.80 3.68
C ASP A 43 -13.30 -9.01 2.23
N GLY A 44 -12.38 -8.70 1.32
CA GLY A 44 -12.61 -8.84 -0.11
C GLY A 44 -13.25 -7.65 -0.78
N GLN A 45 -13.69 -6.64 -0.03
CA GLN A 45 -14.29 -5.44 -0.61
C GLN A 45 -13.24 -4.34 -0.75
N GLY A 46 -12.96 -3.96 -1.99
CA GLY A 46 -11.97 -2.94 -2.27
C GLY A 46 -12.59 -1.56 -2.37
N VAL A 47 -11.77 -0.54 -2.08
CA VAL A 47 -12.13 0.84 -2.31
C VAL A 47 -11.08 1.46 -3.22
N PRO A 48 -11.47 2.37 -4.12
CA PRO A 48 -10.51 3.06 -4.96
C PRO A 48 -9.75 4.12 -4.17
N TRP A 49 -8.54 4.42 -4.62
CA TRP A 49 -7.78 5.54 -4.09
C TRP A 49 -7.01 6.20 -5.23
N ASN A 50 -6.64 7.44 -5.05
CA ASN A 50 -5.80 8.15 -6.01
C ASN A 50 -5.03 9.25 -5.27
N ASN A 51 -4.09 9.86 -5.99
CA ASN A 51 -3.25 10.90 -5.41
C ASN A 51 -3.65 12.31 -5.83
N GLU A 52 -4.90 12.53 -6.21
CA GLU A 52 -5.35 13.86 -6.57
C GLU A 52 -5.18 14.80 -5.39
N GLY A 53 -4.75 16.02 -5.71
CA GLY A 53 -4.58 17.05 -4.69
C GLY A 53 -3.26 17.00 -3.94
N THR A 54 -2.38 16.04 -4.23
CA THR A 54 -1.09 15.94 -3.53
C THR A 54 -0.01 16.81 -4.16
N GLY A 55 -0.27 17.35 -5.36
CA GLY A 55 0.72 18.16 -6.06
C GLY A 55 1.69 17.37 -6.91
N ASN A 56 1.57 16.06 -6.94
CA ASN A 56 2.43 15.22 -7.76
C ASN A 56 1.93 15.23 -9.21
N PRO A 57 2.76 15.62 -10.19
CA PRO A 57 2.33 15.60 -11.58
C PRO A 57 2.09 14.20 -12.13
N VAL A 58 2.66 13.18 -11.51
CA VAL A 58 2.41 11.79 -11.92
C VAL A 58 1.12 11.32 -11.26
N HIS A 59 0.14 10.95 -12.09
CA HIS A 59 -1.12 10.41 -11.57
C HIS A 59 -0.92 8.99 -11.09
N ILE A 60 -1.36 8.70 -9.86
CA ILE A 60 -1.27 7.38 -9.25
C ILE A 60 -2.66 7.03 -8.74
N GLU A 61 -3.14 5.84 -9.08
CA GLU A 61 -4.44 5.37 -8.62
C GLU A 61 -4.39 3.88 -8.38
N GLY A 62 -5.41 3.36 -7.73
CA GLY A 62 -5.48 1.93 -7.49
C GLY A 62 -6.61 1.59 -6.54
N THR A 63 -6.41 0.52 -5.80
CA THR A 63 -7.41 0.01 -4.87
C THR A 63 -6.75 -0.41 -3.56
N VAL A 64 -7.58 -0.46 -2.51
CA VAL A 64 -7.20 -0.97 -1.21
C VAL A 64 -8.25 -1.99 -0.80
N THR A 65 -7.85 -3.23 -0.54
CA THR A 65 -8.78 -4.32 -0.26
C THR A 65 -8.36 -5.06 1.01
N PRO A 66 -9.10 -4.92 2.11
CA PRO A 66 -8.82 -5.73 3.31
C PRO A 66 -9.15 -7.19 3.08
N ARG A 67 -8.42 -8.09 3.74
CA ARG A 67 -8.61 -9.53 3.65
C ARG A 67 -8.24 -10.19 4.95
N ASP A 68 -8.71 -11.41 5.13
CA ASP A 68 -8.19 -12.33 6.16
C ASP A 68 -8.13 -11.72 7.55
N THR A 69 -9.25 -11.17 7.99
CA THR A 69 -9.32 -10.59 9.33
C THR A 69 -9.15 -11.68 10.38
N THR A 70 -8.24 -11.44 11.32
CA THR A 70 -8.00 -12.36 12.43
C THR A 70 -8.03 -11.60 13.75
N GLN A 71 -8.37 -12.31 14.82
CA GLN A 71 -8.32 -11.77 16.18
C GLN A 71 -7.58 -12.77 17.04
N SER A 72 -6.60 -12.30 17.77
CA SER A 72 -5.80 -13.14 18.64
C SER A 72 -5.25 -12.31 19.78
N GLY A 73 -5.44 -12.78 21.01
CA GLY A 73 -4.92 -12.10 22.19
C GLY A 73 -5.44 -10.69 22.36
N GLY A 74 -6.68 -10.42 21.91
CA GLY A 74 -7.25 -9.09 22.00
C GLY A 74 -6.82 -8.13 20.90
N GLU A 75 -6.03 -8.61 19.94
CA GLU A 75 -5.55 -7.81 18.83
C GLU A 75 -6.26 -8.21 17.56
N THR A 76 -6.69 -7.22 16.77
CA THR A 76 -7.29 -7.45 15.46
C THR A 76 -6.28 -7.13 14.40
N CYS A 77 -6.04 -8.08 13.49
CA CYS A 77 -5.13 -7.90 12.37
C CYS A 77 -5.85 -8.25 11.07
N ARG A 78 -5.48 -7.56 10.00
CA ARG A 78 -6.04 -7.79 8.68
C ARG A 78 -4.94 -7.69 7.64
N SER A 79 -4.97 -8.59 6.66
CA SER A 79 -4.16 -8.37 5.45
C SER A 79 -4.83 -7.27 4.64
N VAL A 80 -4.04 -6.46 3.95
CA VAL A 80 -4.60 -5.44 3.07
C VAL A 80 -3.83 -5.46 1.75
N THR A 81 -4.56 -5.66 0.66
CA THR A 81 -3.95 -5.63 -0.67
C THR A 81 -4.00 -4.20 -1.18
N LEU A 82 -2.82 -3.65 -1.41
CA LEU A 82 -2.66 -2.30 -1.92
C LEU A 82 -2.25 -2.40 -3.38
N VAL A 83 -2.99 -1.75 -4.26
CA VAL A 83 -2.66 -1.73 -5.69
C VAL A 83 -2.41 -0.29 -6.09
N ALA A 84 -1.32 -0.06 -6.81
CA ALA A 84 -1.01 1.25 -7.35
C ALA A 84 -0.71 1.12 -8.84
N VAL A 85 -1.28 2.01 -9.63
CA VAL A 85 -1.09 2.07 -11.07
C VAL A 85 -0.57 3.46 -11.41
N ALA A 86 0.55 3.52 -12.11
CA ALA A 86 1.14 4.78 -12.55
C ALA A 86 1.92 4.53 -13.83
N LYS A 87 1.76 5.42 -14.81
CA LYS A 87 2.52 5.35 -16.06
C LYS A 87 2.39 3.99 -16.75
N GLY A 88 1.19 3.41 -16.70
CA GLY A 88 0.93 2.14 -17.37
C GLY A 88 1.45 0.92 -16.63
N GLN A 89 1.98 1.08 -15.44
CA GLN A 89 2.50 -0.03 -14.64
C GLN A 89 1.64 -0.25 -13.41
N THR A 90 1.51 -1.50 -13.00
CA THR A 90 0.73 -1.89 -11.82
C THR A 90 1.64 -2.58 -10.83
N GLN A 91 1.49 -2.22 -9.57
CA GLN A 91 2.25 -2.83 -8.49
C GLN A 91 1.30 -3.12 -7.34
N SER A 92 1.49 -4.25 -6.67
CA SER A 92 0.64 -4.60 -5.55
C SER A 92 1.44 -5.14 -4.38
N TRP A 93 0.93 -4.92 -3.17
CA TRP A 93 1.51 -5.40 -1.92
C TRP A 93 0.38 -5.92 -1.04
N THR A 94 0.69 -6.88 -0.19
CA THR A 94 -0.32 -7.40 0.75
C THR A 94 0.29 -7.50 2.14
N PRO A 95 0.54 -6.37 2.80
CA PRO A 95 1.02 -6.40 4.18
C PRO A 95 -0.08 -6.78 5.14
N VAL A 96 0.33 -7.16 6.36
CA VAL A 96 -0.60 -7.36 7.46
C VAL A 96 -0.55 -6.11 8.34
N ALA A 97 -1.73 -5.60 8.68
CA ALA A 97 -1.85 -4.45 9.58
C ALA A 97 -2.63 -4.88 10.82
N CYS A 98 -2.22 -4.36 11.97
CA CYS A 98 -2.88 -4.65 13.23
C CYS A 98 -3.33 -3.36 13.89
N LYS A 99 -4.51 -3.40 14.51
CA LYS A 99 -5.12 -2.22 15.11
C LYS A 99 -4.53 -1.98 16.48
N LYS A 100 -4.07 -0.75 16.70
CA LYS A 100 -3.55 -0.33 18.00
C LYS A 100 -4.67 0.13 18.91
N ALA A 101 -4.36 0.25 20.19
CA ALA A 101 -5.33 0.73 21.18
C ALA A 101 -5.85 2.12 20.82
N SER A 102 -5.04 2.92 20.13
CA SER A 102 -5.44 4.25 19.66
C SER A 102 -6.46 4.21 18.54
N GLY A 103 -6.68 3.04 17.93
CA GLY A 103 -7.56 2.90 16.78
C GLY A 103 -6.85 2.97 15.45
N GLU A 104 -5.56 3.25 15.47
CA GLU A 104 -4.76 3.33 14.25
C GLU A 104 -4.27 1.94 13.85
N TRP A 105 -4.29 1.67 12.55
CA TRP A 105 -3.73 0.43 11.99
C TRP A 105 -2.27 0.65 11.66
N ARG A 106 -1.45 -0.30 12.02
CA ARG A 106 -0.02 -0.25 11.72
C ARG A 106 0.42 -1.54 11.08
N ILE A 107 1.32 -1.42 10.10
CA ILE A 107 1.88 -2.58 9.41
C ILE A 107 2.65 -3.41 10.43
N LYS A 108 2.35 -4.71 10.45
CA LYS A 108 3.03 -5.64 11.34
C LYS A 108 4.37 -6.00 10.72
N LYS A 109 5.43 -5.77 11.47
CA LYS A 109 6.77 -6.15 11.03
C LYS A 109 7.06 -7.58 11.46
N ARG A 110 7.81 -8.28 10.65
CA ARG A 110 8.22 -9.64 10.93
C ARG A 110 9.53 -9.65 11.67
#